data_b4a653dc955f39cf8a9d88bfe0dc4c49
#
_entry.id   b4a653dc955f39cf8a9d88bfe0dc4c49
#
_cell.length_a   1.000
_cell.length_b   1.000
_cell.length_c   1.000
_cell.angle_alpha   90.00
_cell.angle_beta   90.00
_cell.angle_gamma   90.00
#
_symmetry.space_group_name_H-M   'P 1'
#
loop_
_entity.id
_entity.type
_entity.pdbx_description
1 polymer ?
#
loop_
_entity_poly.entity_id
_entity_poly.type
_entity_poly.pdbx_seq_one_letter_code
_entity_poly.pdbx_strand_id
1 'polypeptide(L)'
;MNYSACLKSLNDRNIDLVCGVDYSSFRTSTLDFSAQPAVTTHYELYALKDNDTYYYNDYADFDGISIGVLASCKQLDALDDYADAHHFSFEKQYFENTAQLEKALEDNTVDAIYATSVSHPSEKKILASLPSFPLYFVTFKGNPIMEYLNYAQAVILNVNPNFDHDLYTTYQQDIRNYRCEFTRDELDYLSTAPEITVTCDPSNAPIEGYNENTQTASGIAADVLDLVSQYTGLHFRYIKSDSFSDALSKLRSHEINMLTALAHDYSWAEQNHALLTTPYLNSSIVVVRNSKPQSHERDIVALPNSFNLTNSILDNPEYDTEDVVYY
;
A
#
# COMPACT_ATOMS: atom_id res chain seq x y z
N MET A 1 -0.66 -32.51 -0.36
CA MET A 1 0.66 -32.80 0.27
C MET A 1 0.90 -31.63 1.21
N ASN A 2 1.24 -31.84 2.48
CA ASN A 2 1.50 -30.74 3.39
C ASN A 2 2.95 -30.22 3.24
N TYR A 3 3.23 -29.05 3.79
CA TYR A 3 4.53 -28.36 3.70
C TYR A 3 5.74 -29.27 4.05
N SER A 4 5.65 -29.99 5.17
CA SER A 4 6.71 -30.89 5.61
C SER A 4 6.95 -32.06 4.65
N ALA A 5 5.88 -32.57 4.03
CA ALA A 5 5.99 -33.62 3.03
C ALA A 5 6.62 -33.11 1.72
N CYS A 6 6.35 -31.85 1.32
CA CYS A 6 7.02 -31.23 0.17
C CYS A 6 8.53 -31.09 0.40
N LEU A 7 8.93 -30.56 1.55
CA LEU A 7 10.36 -30.43 1.90
C LEU A 7 11.06 -31.80 2.01
N LYS A 8 10.38 -32.81 2.54
CA LYS A 8 10.93 -34.17 2.57
C LYS A 8 11.11 -34.71 1.15
N SER A 9 10.11 -34.56 0.29
CA SER A 9 10.21 -35.00 -1.11
C SER A 9 11.33 -34.31 -1.87
N LEU A 10 11.59 -33.03 -1.58
CA LEU A 10 12.70 -32.28 -2.14
C LEU A 10 14.06 -32.83 -1.64
N ASN A 11 14.21 -33.09 -0.36
CA ASN A 11 15.42 -33.69 0.21
C ASN A 11 15.68 -35.11 -0.30
N ASP A 12 14.60 -35.90 -0.51
CA ASP A 12 14.66 -37.25 -1.08
C ASP A 12 14.87 -37.24 -2.61
N ARG A 13 14.96 -36.05 -3.23
CA ARG A 13 15.10 -35.83 -4.70
C ARG A 13 13.98 -36.42 -5.53
N ASN A 14 12.79 -36.54 -4.98
CA ASN A 14 11.59 -36.97 -5.69
C ASN A 14 10.93 -35.82 -6.46
N ILE A 15 11.24 -34.58 -6.07
CA ILE A 15 10.87 -33.33 -6.75
C ILE A 15 12.09 -32.41 -6.79
N ASP A 16 12.14 -31.51 -7.77
CA ASP A 16 13.29 -30.63 -8.01
C ASP A 16 13.13 -29.25 -7.40
N LEU A 17 11.89 -28.79 -7.21
CA LEU A 17 11.55 -27.43 -6.82
C LEU A 17 10.36 -27.39 -5.89
N VAL A 18 10.43 -26.54 -4.86
CA VAL A 18 9.29 -26.15 -4.00
C VAL A 18 9.17 -24.63 -4.02
N CYS A 19 7.97 -24.13 -4.18
CA CYS A 19 7.64 -22.70 -4.06
C CYS A 19 7.00 -22.42 -2.71
N GLY A 20 7.21 -21.19 -2.18
CA GLY A 20 6.54 -20.75 -0.96
C GLY A 20 7.22 -21.22 0.32
N VAL A 21 8.54 -21.24 0.33
CA VAL A 21 9.36 -21.63 1.51
C VAL A 21 9.94 -20.40 2.18
N ASP A 22 9.72 -20.28 3.49
CA ASP A 22 10.36 -19.26 4.33
C ASP A 22 11.88 -19.46 4.40
N TYR A 23 12.64 -18.36 4.35
CA TYR A 23 14.10 -18.44 4.49
C TYR A 23 14.49 -18.91 5.88
N SER A 24 15.45 -19.82 5.91
CA SER A 24 16.07 -20.27 7.15
C SER A 24 17.55 -20.55 6.91
N SER A 25 18.42 -19.88 7.66
CA SER A 25 19.87 -20.11 7.61
C SER A 25 20.24 -21.56 7.90
N PHE A 26 19.49 -22.23 8.77
CA PHE A 26 19.69 -23.64 9.08
C PHE A 26 19.50 -24.55 7.85
N ARG A 27 18.56 -24.20 6.96
CA ARG A 27 18.27 -25.00 5.76
C ARG A 27 19.25 -24.79 4.63
N THR A 28 20.06 -23.71 4.66
CA THR A 28 21.02 -23.42 3.57
C THR A 28 22.13 -24.44 3.44
N SER A 29 22.30 -25.32 4.42
CA SER A 29 23.25 -26.45 4.34
C SER A 29 22.79 -27.55 3.37
N THR A 30 21.48 -27.73 3.19
CA THR A 30 20.87 -28.78 2.37
C THR A 30 20.06 -28.26 1.18
N LEU A 31 19.63 -26.99 1.24
CA LEU A 31 18.76 -26.37 0.23
C LEU A 31 19.41 -25.11 -0.34
N ASP A 32 19.12 -24.83 -1.60
CA ASP A 32 19.38 -23.53 -2.24
C ASP A 32 18.08 -22.75 -2.38
N PHE A 33 18.14 -21.48 -2.01
CA PHE A 33 17.05 -20.53 -2.11
C PHE A 33 17.24 -19.62 -3.31
N SER A 34 16.15 -19.22 -3.98
CA SER A 34 16.21 -18.21 -5.04
C SER A 34 16.75 -16.88 -4.50
N ALA A 35 17.45 -16.13 -5.36
CA ALA A 35 18.04 -14.85 -5.01
C ALA A 35 16.98 -13.78 -4.73
N GLN A 36 15.84 -13.89 -5.41
CA GLN A 36 14.67 -13.03 -5.21
C GLN A 36 13.52 -13.84 -4.59
N PRO A 37 12.66 -13.24 -3.77
CA PRO A 37 11.43 -13.88 -3.31
C PRO A 37 10.59 -14.40 -4.49
N ALA A 38 9.91 -15.51 -4.28
CA ALA A 38 8.88 -15.99 -5.20
C ALA A 38 7.57 -15.20 -5.02
N VAL A 39 7.27 -14.86 -3.77
CA VAL A 39 6.11 -14.06 -3.36
C VAL A 39 6.37 -13.49 -1.98
N THR A 40 5.77 -12.34 -1.69
CA THR A 40 5.71 -11.77 -0.33
C THR A 40 4.30 -11.98 0.21
N THR A 41 4.19 -12.42 1.47
CA THR A 41 2.92 -12.63 2.16
C THR A 41 2.99 -12.11 3.59
N HIS A 42 1.87 -12.06 4.28
CA HIS A 42 1.79 -11.71 5.70
C HIS A 42 0.72 -12.53 6.38
N TYR A 43 0.71 -12.50 7.69
CA TYR A 43 -0.38 -13.03 8.49
C TYR A 43 -1.33 -11.90 8.90
N GLU A 44 -2.56 -12.27 9.13
CA GLU A 44 -3.62 -11.38 9.57
C GLU A 44 -4.40 -12.02 10.72
N LEU A 45 -4.95 -11.17 11.58
CA LEU A 45 -5.98 -11.56 12.53
C LEU A 45 -7.34 -11.31 11.88
N TYR A 46 -8.15 -12.35 11.81
CA TYR A 46 -9.50 -12.31 11.24
C TYR A 46 -10.55 -12.55 12.30
N ALA A 47 -11.59 -11.74 12.30
CA ALA A 47 -12.85 -12.03 13.00
C ALA A 47 -13.98 -12.28 12.01
N LEU A 48 -15.14 -12.72 12.50
CA LEU A 48 -16.35 -12.75 11.70
C LEU A 48 -16.76 -11.33 11.29
N LYS A 49 -17.34 -11.20 10.10
CA LYS A 49 -17.72 -9.91 9.54
C LYS A 49 -18.74 -9.13 10.39
N ASP A 50 -19.63 -9.86 11.06
CA ASP A 50 -20.67 -9.33 11.92
C ASP A 50 -20.22 -9.14 13.39
N ASN A 51 -18.93 -9.40 13.69
CA ASN A 51 -18.37 -9.07 15.00
C ASN A 51 -18.39 -7.55 15.21
N ASP A 52 -18.98 -7.07 16.29
CA ASP A 52 -19.12 -5.67 16.66
C ASP A 52 -18.27 -5.28 17.89
N THR A 53 -17.44 -6.20 18.35
CA THR A 53 -16.58 -6.00 19.53
C THR A 53 -15.22 -5.48 19.15
N TYR A 54 -14.58 -6.11 18.13
CA TYR A 54 -13.21 -5.82 17.73
C TYR A 54 -13.17 -5.12 16.38
N TYR A 55 -12.35 -4.08 16.27
CA TYR A 55 -12.16 -3.29 15.05
C TYR A 55 -10.72 -3.28 14.61
N TYR A 56 -10.45 -2.86 13.37
CA TYR A 56 -9.13 -2.85 12.79
C TYR A 56 -8.18 -1.96 13.60
N ASN A 57 -7.05 -2.53 14.04
CA ASN A 57 -6.00 -1.86 14.81
C ASN A 57 -6.45 -1.20 16.14
N ASP A 58 -7.63 -1.53 16.65
CA ASP A 58 -8.07 -1.09 17.98
C ASP A 58 -7.47 -1.95 19.08
N TYR A 59 -6.15 -1.90 19.21
CA TYR A 59 -5.36 -2.78 20.07
C TYR A 59 -5.76 -2.73 21.56
N ALA A 60 -6.32 -1.62 22.01
CA ALA A 60 -6.79 -1.48 23.39
C ALA A 60 -7.97 -2.45 23.71
N ASP A 61 -8.77 -2.76 22.69
CA ASP A 61 -9.90 -3.69 22.83
C ASP A 61 -9.43 -5.17 22.69
N PHE A 62 -8.19 -5.41 22.23
CA PHE A 62 -7.67 -6.76 22.04
C PHE A 62 -7.15 -7.42 23.33
N ASP A 63 -7.09 -6.69 24.44
CA ASP A 63 -6.56 -7.27 25.69
C ASP A 63 -7.43 -8.42 26.17
N GLY A 64 -6.84 -9.60 26.29
CA GLY A 64 -7.52 -10.84 26.63
C GLY A 64 -8.27 -11.56 25.48
N ILE A 65 -8.10 -11.09 24.21
CA ILE A 65 -8.72 -11.73 23.05
C ILE A 65 -8.26 -13.18 22.88
N SER A 66 -9.19 -14.08 22.57
CA SER A 66 -8.87 -15.49 22.25
C SER A 66 -8.56 -15.64 20.76
N ILE A 67 -7.34 -16.14 20.44
CA ILE A 67 -6.89 -16.30 19.07
C ILE A 67 -6.66 -17.77 18.73
N GLY A 68 -7.39 -18.24 17.74
CA GLY A 68 -7.18 -19.58 17.15
C GLY A 68 -5.95 -19.57 16.24
N VAL A 69 -5.08 -20.56 16.40
CA VAL A 69 -3.86 -20.73 15.63
C VAL A 69 -3.70 -22.18 15.16
N LEU A 70 -3.09 -22.39 13.99
CA LEU A 70 -2.73 -23.75 13.57
C LEU A 70 -1.53 -24.25 14.37
N ALA A 71 -1.60 -25.47 14.91
CA ALA A 71 -0.50 -26.13 15.60
C ALA A 71 0.75 -26.30 14.71
N SER A 72 0.57 -26.33 13.38
CA SER A 72 1.65 -26.39 12.40
C SER A 72 2.21 -25.02 11.99
N CYS A 73 1.64 -23.91 12.47
CA CYS A 73 2.12 -22.56 12.17
C CYS A 73 3.51 -22.33 12.78
N LYS A 74 4.44 -21.83 11.96
CA LYS A 74 5.82 -21.55 12.39
C LYS A 74 6.08 -20.09 12.73
N GLN A 75 5.12 -19.22 12.41
CA GLN A 75 5.22 -17.77 12.61
C GLN A 75 4.46 -17.32 13.88
N LEU A 76 4.38 -18.20 14.91
CA LEU A 76 3.69 -17.86 16.16
C LEU A 76 4.46 -16.85 17.00
N ASP A 77 5.80 -16.89 16.94
CA ASP A 77 6.65 -15.91 17.63
C ASP A 77 6.39 -14.49 17.05
N ALA A 78 6.12 -14.36 15.75
CA ALA A 78 5.76 -13.08 15.13
C ALA A 78 4.43 -12.52 15.67
N LEU A 79 3.48 -13.38 16.03
CA LEU A 79 2.23 -12.96 16.67
C LEU A 79 2.49 -12.46 18.11
N ASP A 80 3.35 -13.15 18.86
CA ASP A 80 3.75 -12.73 20.22
C ASP A 80 4.47 -11.37 20.17
N ASP A 81 5.47 -11.24 19.30
CA ASP A 81 6.22 -10.00 19.10
C ASP A 81 5.30 -8.83 18.70
N TYR A 82 4.29 -9.12 17.85
CA TYR A 82 3.32 -8.14 17.42
C TYR A 82 2.41 -7.68 18.56
N ALA A 83 1.91 -8.61 19.38
CA ALA A 83 1.09 -8.29 20.54
C ALA A 83 1.87 -7.48 21.58
N ASP A 84 3.13 -7.84 21.83
CA ASP A 84 4.02 -7.10 22.73
C ASP A 84 4.28 -5.67 22.22
N ALA A 85 4.52 -5.51 20.91
CA ALA A 85 4.76 -4.21 20.28
C ALA A 85 3.54 -3.28 20.34
N HIS A 86 2.34 -3.85 20.31
CA HIS A 86 1.06 -3.11 20.35
C HIS A 86 0.38 -3.15 21.72
N HIS A 87 1.07 -3.72 22.74
CA HIS A 87 0.67 -3.71 24.14
C HIS A 87 -0.68 -4.35 24.45
N PHE A 88 -1.00 -5.48 23.84
CA PHE A 88 -2.17 -6.27 24.18
C PHE A 88 -1.79 -7.72 24.54
N SER A 89 -2.56 -8.33 25.45
CA SER A 89 -2.46 -9.74 25.80
C SER A 89 -3.51 -10.58 25.07
N PHE A 90 -3.25 -11.85 24.86
CA PHE A 90 -4.19 -12.75 24.20
C PHE A 90 -4.01 -14.20 24.64
N GLU A 91 -5.05 -15.02 24.41
CA GLU A 91 -5.02 -16.46 24.69
C GLU A 91 -4.95 -17.26 23.38
N LYS A 92 -3.92 -18.12 23.24
CA LYS A 92 -3.76 -19.01 22.07
C LYS A 92 -4.57 -20.28 22.23
N GLN A 93 -5.40 -20.59 21.23
CA GLN A 93 -6.06 -21.90 21.09
C GLN A 93 -5.54 -22.62 19.85
N TYR A 94 -5.05 -23.85 20.01
CA TYR A 94 -4.37 -24.60 18.97
C TYR A 94 -5.33 -25.53 18.23
N PHE A 95 -5.27 -25.53 16.90
CA PHE A 95 -6.09 -26.38 16.03
C PHE A 95 -5.21 -27.17 15.07
N GLU A 96 -5.61 -28.40 14.75
CA GLU A 96 -4.85 -29.31 13.90
C GLU A 96 -4.90 -28.97 12.41
N ASN A 97 -5.98 -28.34 11.96
CA ASN A 97 -6.21 -28.01 10.56
C ASN A 97 -7.11 -26.78 10.38
N THR A 98 -7.10 -26.22 9.17
CA THR A 98 -7.84 -25.02 8.82
C THR A 98 -9.34 -25.16 9.03
N ALA A 99 -9.93 -26.33 8.73
CA ALA A 99 -11.38 -26.53 8.89
C ALA A 99 -11.82 -26.46 10.36
N GLN A 100 -11.03 -26.98 11.28
CA GLN A 100 -11.29 -26.85 12.73
C GLN A 100 -11.09 -25.42 13.21
N LEU A 101 -10.08 -24.73 12.69
CA LEU A 101 -9.79 -23.33 13.01
C LEU A 101 -10.94 -22.42 12.55
N GLU A 102 -11.40 -22.58 11.33
CA GLU A 102 -12.53 -21.82 10.79
C GLU A 102 -13.82 -22.08 11.53
N LYS A 103 -14.11 -23.36 11.80
CA LYS A 103 -15.27 -23.73 12.59
C LYS A 103 -15.25 -23.13 14.00
N ALA A 104 -14.08 -23.05 14.64
CA ALA A 104 -13.97 -22.46 15.96
C ALA A 104 -14.29 -20.95 15.96
N LEU A 105 -13.96 -20.24 14.87
CA LEU A 105 -14.37 -18.86 14.67
C LEU A 105 -15.88 -18.75 14.44
N GLU A 106 -16.44 -19.58 13.53
CA GLU A 106 -17.88 -19.60 13.25
C GLU A 106 -18.73 -19.93 14.48
N ASP A 107 -18.26 -20.84 15.31
CA ASP A 107 -18.93 -21.25 16.56
C ASP A 107 -18.66 -20.27 17.73
N ASN A 108 -17.94 -19.15 17.50
CA ASN A 108 -17.48 -18.20 18.53
C ASN A 108 -16.71 -18.88 19.70
N THR A 109 -15.99 -19.96 19.41
CA THR A 109 -15.08 -20.60 20.39
C THR A 109 -13.79 -19.79 20.56
N VAL A 110 -13.40 -19.08 19.52
CA VAL A 110 -12.34 -18.06 19.50
C VAL A 110 -12.89 -16.76 18.94
N ASP A 111 -12.33 -15.64 19.39
CA ASP A 111 -12.73 -14.30 18.95
C ASP A 111 -12.12 -13.97 17.58
N ALA A 112 -10.90 -14.46 17.35
CA ALA A 112 -10.17 -14.24 16.11
C ALA A 112 -9.39 -15.48 15.70
N ILE A 113 -8.98 -15.55 14.44
CA ILE A 113 -8.04 -16.54 13.93
C ILE A 113 -6.83 -15.88 13.31
N TYR A 114 -5.67 -16.52 13.46
CA TYR A 114 -4.41 -16.12 12.86
C TYR A 114 -4.15 -16.94 11.60
N ALA A 115 -4.24 -16.31 10.45
CA ALA A 115 -4.10 -16.96 9.16
C ALA A 115 -3.35 -16.08 8.15
N THR A 116 -2.87 -16.67 7.05
CA THR A 116 -2.18 -15.93 6.00
C THR A 116 -3.17 -15.11 5.16
N SER A 117 -2.74 -13.96 4.67
CA SER A 117 -3.52 -13.06 3.80
C SER A 117 -4.05 -13.74 2.52
N VAL A 118 -3.43 -14.85 2.10
CA VAL A 118 -3.86 -15.66 0.94
C VAL A 118 -5.17 -16.41 1.21
N SER A 119 -5.56 -16.57 2.48
CA SER A 119 -6.76 -17.32 2.90
C SER A 119 -7.99 -16.43 3.08
N HIS A 120 -8.05 -15.31 2.37
CA HIS A 120 -9.03 -14.23 2.56
C HIS A 120 -10.47 -14.65 2.19
N PRO A 121 -11.32 -15.07 3.11
CA PRO A 121 -12.72 -15.39 2.82
C PRO A 121 -13.58 -14.12 2.93
N SER A 122 -14.55 -13.98 2.03
CA SER A 122 -15.49 -12.85 1.94
C SER A 122 -16.34 -12.60 3.20
N GLU A 123 -16.40 -13.58 4.11
CA GLU A 123 -17.24 -13.56 5.31
C GLU A 123 -16.49 -13.09 6.57
N LYS A 124 -15.21 -12.73 6.45
CA LYS A 124 -14.36 -12.30 7.58
C LYS A 124 -13.92 -10.85 7.41
N LYS A 125 -13.66 -10.17 8.52
CA LYS A 125 -13.00 -8.87 8.56
C LYS A 125 -11.61 -8.99 9.16
N ILE A 126 -10.69 -8.13 8.75
CA ILE A 126 -9.34 -8.06 9.27
C ILE A 126 -9.36 -7.20 10.54
N LEU A 127 -8.76 -7.69 11.61
CA LEU A 127 -8.53 -6.96 12.85
C LEU A 127 -7.12 -6.35 12.89
N ALA A 128 -6.14 -7.05 12.33
CA ALA A 128 -4.76 -6.58 12.26
C ALA A 128 -4.01 -7.29 11.14
N SER A 129 -3.08 -6.56 10.51
CA SER A 129 -2.15 -7.10 9.51
C SER A 129 -0.73 -7.06 10.07
N LEU A 130 -0.07 -8.21 10.10
CA LEU A 130 1.29 -8.34 10.60
C LEU A 130 2.31 -7.97 9.51
N PRO A 131 3.57 -7.68 9.89
CA PRO A 131 4.61 -7.40 8.92
C PRO A 131 4.77 -8.50 7.87
N SER A 132 4.98 -8.09 6.62
CA SER A 132 5.16 -9.00 5.49
C SER A 132 6.49 -9.73 5.57
N PHE A 133 6.53 -10.95 5.07
CA PHE A 133 7.74 -11.76 4.95
C PHE A 133 7.83 -12.43 3.57
N PRO A 134 9.06 -12.60 3.06
CA PRO A 134 9.28 -13.20 1.76
C PRO A 134 9.23 -14.72 1.82
N LEU A 135 8.66 -15.33 0.78
CA LEU A 135 8.71 -16.76 0.50
C LEU A 135 9.52 -16.99 -0.78
N TYR A 136 10.28 -18.06 -0.81
CA TYR A 136 11.25 -18.32 -1.87
C TYR A 136 10.92 -19.59 -2.65
N PHE A 137 11.46 -19.67 -3.87
CA PHE A 137 11.69 -20.94 -4.55
C PHE A 137 12.88 -21.62 -3.92
N VAL A 138 12.77 -22.95 -3.75
CA VAL A 138 13.80 -23.74 -3.06
C VAL A 138 14.06 -25.04 -3.82
N THR A 139 15.34 -25.37 -3.99
CA THR A 139 15.79 -26.63 -4.58
C THR A 139 16.69 -27.37 -3.58
N PHE A 140 17.00 -28.64 -3.85
CA PHE A 140 18.10 -29.31 -3.14
C PHE A 140 19.43 -28.65 -3.47
N LYS A 141 20.37 -28.72 -2.54
CA LYS A 141 21.69 -28.07 -2.65
C LYS A 141 22.43 -28.48 -3.92
N GLY A 142 22.87 -27.48 -4.70
CA GLY A 142 23.63 -27.67 -5.93
C GLY A 142 22.80 -28.06 -7.15
N ASN A 143 21.48 -27.91 -7.12
CA ASN A 143 20.64 -28.12 -8.29
C ASN A 143 20.83 -27.00 -9.31
N PRO A 144 21.26 -27.29 -10.56
CA PRO A 144 21.54 -26.27 -11.57
C PRO A 144 20.31 -25.46 -11.99
N ILE A 145 19.07 -25.94 -11.75
CA ILE A 145 17.84 -25.21 -12.07
C ILE A 145 17.77 -23.87 -11.35
N MET A 146 18.41 -23.74 -10.18
CA MET A 146 18.39 -22.51 -9.38
C MET A 146 19.04 -21.33 -10.13
N GLU A 147 20.11 -21.56 -10.86
CA GLU A 147 20.79 -20.54 -11.66
C GLU A 147 19.87 -19.99 -12.76
N TYR A 148 19.20 -20.89 -13.50
CA TYR A 148 18.26 -20.50 -14.55
C TYR A 148 17.04 -19.78 -13.98
N LEU A 149 16.55 -20.22 -12.83
CA LEU A 149 15.42 -19.59 -12.15
C LEU A 149 15.76 -18.16 -11.71
N ASN A 150 16.92 -17.98 -11.08
CA ASN A 150 17.40 -16.67 -10.66
C ASN A 150 17.56 -15.71 -11.85
N TYR A 151 18.10 -16.20 -12.97
CA TYR A 151 18.22 -15.42 -14.19
C TYR A 151 16.83 -15.03 -14.73
N ALA A 152 15.89 -15.97 -14.80
CA ALA A 152 14.54 -15.71 -15.29
C ALA A 152 13.80 -14.70 -14.41
N GLN A 153 13.86 -14.83 -13.08
CA GLN A 153 13.28 -13.85 -12.15
C GLN A 153 13.87 -12.45 -12.35
N ALA A 154 15.21 -12.35 -12.48
CA ALA A 154 15.86 -11.06 -12.69
C ALA A 154 15.41 -10.40 -14.01
N VAL A 155 15.26 -11.17 -15.10
CA VAL A 155 14.74 -10.65 -16.37
C VAL A 155 13.29 -10.17 -16.25
N ILE A 156 12.43 -10.95 -15.60
CA ILE A 156 11.01 -10.60 -15.41
C ILE A 156 10.90 -9.30 -14.62
N LEU A 157 11.58 -9.19 -13.47
CA LEU A 157 11.53 -8.01 -12.61
C LEU A 157 12.15 -6.77 -13.26
N ASN A 158 13.15 -6.96 -14.15
CA ASN A 158 13.71 -5.83 -14.89
C ASN A 158 12.74 -5.29 -15.97
N VAL A 159 11.92 -6.16 -16.56
CA VAL A 159 10.91 -5.77 -17.57
C VAL A 159 9.64 -5.24 -16.90
N ASN A 160 9.21 -5.87 -15.83
CA ASN A 160 8.04 -5.48 -15.04
C ASN A 160 8.38 -5.50 -13.54
N PRO A 161 8.81 -4.37 -12.95
CA PRO A 161 9.11 -4.28 -11.51
C PRO A 161 7.91 -4.58 -10.60
N ASN A 162 6.69 -4.45 -11.13
CA ASN A 162 5.44 -4.70 -10.39
C ASN A 162 4.86 -6.10 -10.65
N PHE A 163 5.64 -7.02 -11.23
CA PHE A 163 5.18 -8.34 -11.64
C PHE A 163 4.48 -9.12 -10.51
N ASP A 164 5.02 -9.06 -9.30
CA ASP A 164 4.43 -9.74 -8.13
C ASP A 164 3.06 -9.16 -7.78
N HIS A 165 2.93 -7.84 -7.81
CA HIS A 165 1.66 -7.16 -7.59
C HIS A 165 0.62 -7.51 -8.66
N ASP A 166 1.02 -7.53 -9.93
CA ASP A 166 0.14 -7.87 -11.06
C ASP A 166 -0.36 -9.31 -10.95
N LEU A 167 0.50 -10.24 -10.56
CA LEU A 167 0.10 -11.62 -10.29
C LEU A 167 -0.86 -11.70 -9.11
N TYR A 168 -0.54 -11.04 -8.02
CA TYR A 168 -1.39 -11.01 -6.83
C TYR A 168 -2.80 -10.51 -7.18
N THR A 169 -2.90 -9.39 -7.88
CA THR A 169 -4.20 -8.83 -8.33
C THR A 169 -4.93 -9.72 -9.35
N THR A 170 -4.20 -10.49 -10.16
CA THR A 170 -4.80 -11.41 -11.14
C THR A 170 -5.43 -12.63 -10.49
N TYR A 171 -4.78 -13.18 -9.47
CA TYR A 171 -5.24 -14.42 -8.82
C TYR A 171 -6.15 -14.21 -7.62
N GLN A 172 -6.12 -13.02 -7.04
CA GLN A 172 -7.02 -12.63 -5.96
C GLN A 172 -8.13 -11.72 -6.49
N GLN A 173 -8.90 -12.19 -7.45
CA GLN A 173 -10.01 -11.42 -8.06
C GLN A 173 -11.07 -10.96 -7.05
N ASP A 174 -11.21 -11.64 -5.92
CA ASP A 174 -12.09 -11.22 -4.83
C ASP A 174 -11.53 -10.02 -4.05
N ILE A 175 -10.23 -9.68 -4.21
CA ILE A 175 -9.62 -8.47 -3.64
C ILE A 175 -10.09 -7.18 -4.36
N ARG A 176 -10.73 -7.27 -5.50
CA ARG A 176 -11.38 -6.10 -6.12
C ARG A 176 -12.46 -5.47 -5.24
N ASN A 177 -12.90 -6.17 -4.24
CA ASN A 177 -13.64 -5.61 -3.11
C ASN A 177 -12.66 -5.27 -1.99
N TYR A 178 -11.64 -4.42 -2.28
CA TYR A 178 -10.83 -3.82 -1.23
C TYR A 178 -11.80 -3.21 -0.21
N ARG A 179 -11.94 -3.88 0.92
CA ARG A 179 -12.55 -3.26 2.08
C ARG A 179 -11.44 -2.49 2.76
N CYS A 180 -11.60 -1.20 2.84
CA CYS A 180 -10.85 -0.46 3.82
C CYS A 180 -11.34 -0.93 5.19
N GLU A 181 -10.46 -1.50 5.97
CA GLU A 181 -10.74 -1.78 7.36
C GLU A 181 -10.44 -0.50 8.16
N PHE A 182 -11.33 -0.16 9.07
CA PHE A 182 -11.25 1.07 9.85
C PHE A 182 -11.27 0.75 11.33
N THR A 183 -10.59 1.60 12.12
CA THR A 183 -10.75 1.68 13.56
C THR A 183 -12.16 2.13 13.89
N ARG A 184 -12.58 1.95 15.13
CA ARG A 184 -13.89 2.43 15.62
C ARG A 184 -14.02 3.94 15.46
N ASP A 185 -13.00 4.69 15.87
CA ASP A 185 -12.99 6.16 15.78
C ASP A 185 -13.10 6.65 14.33
N GLU A 186 -12.44 5.96 13.38
CA GLU A 186 -12.58 6.27 11.95
C GLU A 186 -13.99 5.99 11.44
N LEU A 187 -14.61 4.88 11.83
CA LEU A 187 -16.01 4.58 11.47
C LEU A 187 -16.99 5.61 12.03
N ASP A 188 -16.80 6.02 13.27
CA ASP A 188 -17.60 7.08 13.91
C ASP A 188 -17.44 8.40 13.16
N TYR A 189 -16.22 8.77 12.77
CA TYR A 189 -15.96 9.93 11.93
C TYR A 189 -16.66 9.82 10.57
N LEU A 190 -16.45 8.69 9.85
CA LEU A 190 -17.06 8.48 8.53
C LEU A 190 -18.59 8.56 8.56
N SER A 191 -19.21 8.08 9.64
CA SER A 191 -20.68 8.11 9.81
C SER A 191 -21.25 9.53 9.94
N THR A 192 -20.42 10.50 10.34
CA THR A 192 -20.81 11.89 10.62
C THR A 192 -20.03 12.91 9.80
N ALA A 193 -19.14 12.45 8.90
CA ALA A 193 -18.25 13.31 8.12
C ALA A 193 -19.05 14.33 7.28
N PRO A 194 -18.70 15.61 7.34
CA PRO A 194 -19.29 16.62 6.48
C PRO A 194 -18.86 16.42 5.02
N GLU A 195 -19.57 17.05 4.09
CA GLU A 195 -19.11 17.15 2.71
C GLU A 195 -17.74 17.84 2.64
N ILE A 196 -16.79 17.23 1.94
CA ILE A 196 -15.42 17.74 1.80
C ILE A 196 -15.33 18.58 0.52
N THR A 197 -14.98 19.84 0.66
CA THR A 197 -14.78 20.72 -0.48
C THR A 197 -13.35 20.62 -1.01
N VAL A 198 -13.20 20.37 -2.30
CA VAL A 198 -11.90 20.13 -2.96
C VAL A 198 -11.73 21.04 -4.17
N THR A 199 -10.48 21.35 -4.52
CA THR A 199 -10.22 22.11 -5.76
C THR A 199 -10.35 21.26 -7.00
N CYS A 200 -10.44 21.96 -8.14
CA CYS A 200 -10.20 21.42 -9.46
C CYS A 200 -9.62 22.54 -10.33
N ASP A 201 -8.37 22.40 -10.77
CA ASP A 201 -7.69 23.33 -11.68
C ASP A 201 -7.61 22.71 -13.09
N PRO A 202 -8.44 23.16 -14.04
CA PRO A 202 -8.43 22.62 -15.40
C PRO A 202 -7.13 22.85 -16.18
N SER A 203 -6.27 23.76 -15.72
CA SER A 203 -4.96 23.99 -16.35
C SER A 203 -3.96 22.85 -16.08
N ASN A 204 -4.25 21.98 -15.11
CA ASN A 204 -3.42 20.87 -14.70
C ASN A 204 -3.84 19.52 -15.33
N ALA A 205 -4.47 19.53 -16.49
CA ALA A 205 -4.86 18.30 -17.18
C ALA A 205 -3.62 17.48 -17.61
N PRO A 206 -3.65 16.13 -17.51
CA PRO A 206 -4.81 15.27 -17.21
C PRO A 206 -5.02 14.97 -15.73
N ILE A 207 -4.25 15.54 -14.81
CA ILE A 207 -4.35 15.27 -13.39
C ILE A 207 -5.68 15.81 -12.85
N GLU A 208 -6.00 17.04 -13.19
CA GLU A 208 -7.26 17.70 -12.86
C GLU A 208 -7.94 18.19 -14.14
N GLY A 209 -9.25 18.09 -14.21
CA GLY A 209 -10.06 18.56 -15.31
C GLY A 209 -11.43 19.00 -14.83
N TYR A 210 -12.06 19.92 -15.54
CA TYR A 210 -13.39 20.41 -15.22
C TYR A 210 -14.23 20.58 -16.48
N ASN A 211 -15.42 20.01 -16.49
CA ASN A 211 -16.37 20.16 -17.59
C ASN A 211 -17.37 21.29 -17.26
N GLU A 212 -17.23 22.42 -17.92
CA GLU A 212 -18.09 23.60 -17.71
C GLU A 212 -19.56 23.33 -18.01
N ASN A 213 -19.87 22.45 -18.97
CA ASN A 213 -21.25 22.19 -19.37
C ASN A 213 -22.00 21.33 -18.33
N THR A 214 -21.31 20.36 -17.72
CA THR A 214 -21.88 19.45 -16.74
C THR A 214 -21.56 19.87 -15.32
N GLN A 215 -20.66 20.84 -15.13
CA GLN A 215 -20.13 21.28 -13.83
C GLN A 215 -19.57 20.12 -13.00
N THR A 216 -18.89 19.18 -13.68
CA THR A 216 -18.27 18.01 -13.06
C THR A 216 -16.75 18.07 -13.17
N ALA A 217 -16.08 17.65 -12.13
CA ALA A 217 -14.64 17.40 -12.16
C ALA A 217 -14.35 16.13 -12.97
N SER A 218 -13.13 16.03 -13.46
CA SER A 218 -12.60 14.88 -14.19
C SER A 218 -11.08 14.80 -14.02
N GLY A 219 -10.47 13.73 -14.49
CA GLY A 219 -9.02 13.53 -14.42
C GLY A 219 -8.64 12.57 -13.29
N ILE A 220 -7.35 12.31 -13.20
CA ILE A 220 -6.79 11.29 -12.27
C ILE A 220 -7.21 11.56 -10.81
N ALA A 221 -7.16 12.83 -10.39
CA ALA A 221 -7.52 13.20 -9.02
C ALA A 221 -9.01 12.92 -8.72
N ALA A 222 -9.90 13.24 -9.67
CA ALA A 222 -11.32 12.96 -9.52
C ALA A 222 -11.59 11.45 -9.45
N ASP A 223 -10.97 10.65 -10.31
CA ASP A 223 -11.12 9.20 -10.31
C ASP A 223 -10.62 8.56 -8.99
N VAL A 224 -9.52 9.09 -8.43
CA VAL A 224 -9.02 8.65 -7.12
C VAL A 224 -10.01 8.99 -6.01
N LEU A 225 -10.55 10.21 -5.98
CA LEU A 225 -11.52 10.61 -4.95
C LEU A 225 -12.87 9.87 -5.09
N ASP A 226 -13.26 9.52 -6.31
CA ASP A 226 -14.43 8.65 -6.54
C ASP A 226 -14.23 7.25 -5.94
N LEU A 227 -13.02 6.69 -6.06
CA LEU A 227 -12.67 5.44 -5.38
C LEU A 227 -12.70 5.61 -3.85
N VAL A 228 -12.13 6.69 -3.32
CA VAL A 228 -12.20 6.99 -1.89
C VAL A 228 -13.67 7.08 -1.43
N SER A 229 -14.53 7.78 -2.18
CA SER A 229 -15.97 7.84 -1.88
C SER A 229 -16.63 6.46 -1.83
N GLN A 230 -16.30 5.58 -2.78
CA GLN A 230 -16.86 4.23 -2.84
C GLN A 230 -16.49 3.38 -1.63
N TYR A 231 -15.27 3.54 -1.10
CA TYR A 231 -14.79 2.75 0.03
C TYR A 231 -15.13 3.34 1.39
N THR A 232 -15.25 4.66 1.49
CA THR A 232 -15.40 5.36 2.78
C THR A 232 -16.79 5.93 3.00
N GLY A 233 -17.57 6.12 1.93
CA GLY A 233 -18.82 6.89 1.97
C GLY A 233 -18.61 8.40 2.07
N LEU A 234 -17.38 8.91 2.02
CA LEU A 234 -17.12 10.35 2.02
C LEU A 234 -17.66 11.00 0.73
N HIS A 235 -18.16 12.21 0.87
CA HIS A 235 -18.68 13.02 -0.24
C HIS A 235 -17.75 14.18 -0.54
N PHE A 236 -17.35 14.32 -1.82
CA PHE A 236 -16.49 15.40 -2.29
C PHE A 236 -17.27 16.35 -3.18
N ARG A 237 -17.17 17.66 -2.89
CA ARG A 237 -17.72 18.73 -3.72
C ARG A 237 -16.59 19.55 -4.34
N TYR A 238 -16.56 19.58 -5.65
CA TYR A 238 -15.51 20.25 -6.41
C TYR A 238 -15.79 21.73 -6.59
N ILE A 239 -14.77 22.55 -6.31
CA ILE A 239 -14.80 24.01 -6.51
C ILE A 239 -13.71 24.33 -7.52
N LYS A 240 -14.10 24.86 -8.67
CA LYS A 240 -13.17 25.27 -9.71
C LYS A 240 -12.24 26.37 -9.19
N SER A 241 -10.97 26.23 -9.52
CA SER A 241 -9.93 27.24 -9.32
C SER A 241 -9.35 27.65 -10.67
N ASP A 242 -9.06 28.93 -10.81
CA ASP A 242 -8.53 29.49 -12.06
C ASP A 242 -7.00 29.39 -12.13
N SER A 243 -6.36 29.12 -11.01
CA SER A 243 -4.92 28.92 -10.90
C SER A 243 -4.57 28.28 -9.55
N PHE A 244 -3.32 27.78 -9.43
CA PHE A 244 -2.81 27.30 -8.15
C PHE A 244 -2.84 28.39 -7.04
N SER A 245 -2.54 29.64 -7.38
CA SER A 245 -2.62 30.77 -6.42
C SER A 245 -4.05 31.01 -5.92
N ASP A 246 -5.06 30.89 -6.80
CA ASP A 246 -6.46 30.95 -6.43
C ASP A 246 -6.87 29.78 -5.53
N ALA A 247 -6.47 28.56 -5.90
CA ALA A 247 -6.69 27.36 -5.09
C ALA A 247 -6.10 27.50 -3.68
N LEU A 248 -4.88 28.00 -3.58
CA LEU A 248 -4.22 28.22 -2.29
C LEU A 248 -4.91 29.33 -1.46
N SER A 249 -5.41 30.38 -2.11
CA SER A 249 -6.21 31.42 -1.42
C SER A 249 -7.49 30.84 -0.84
N LYS A 250 -8.19 30.00 -1.60
CA LYS A 250 -9.41 29.31 -1.15
C LYS A 250 -9.14 28.34 0.01
N LEU A 251 -8.00 27.64 -0.01
CA LEU A 251 -7.58 26.78 1.11
C LEU A 251 -7.34 27.60 2.38
N ARG A 252 -6.58 28.69 2.27
CA ARG A 252 -6.27 29.58 3.40
C ARG A 252 -7.49 30.28 3.98
N SER A 253 -8.48 30.56 3.15
CA SER A 253 -9.76 31.14 3.58
C SER A 253 -10.78 30.12 4.09
N HIS A 254 -10.42 28.83 4.09
CA HIS A 254 -11.30 27.71 4.44
C HIS A 254 -12.55 27.58 3.54
N GLU A 255 -12.51 28.12 2.34
CA GLU A 255 -13.54 27.90 1.32
C GLU A 255 -13.49 26.48 0.78
N ILE A 256 -12.29 25.90 0.77
CA ILE A 256 -12.04 24.50 0.46
C ILE A 256 -11.29 23.82 1.62
N ASN A 257 -11.47 22.51 1.71
CA ASN A 257 -10.79 21.69 2.71
C ASN A 257 -9.50 21.08 2.19
N MET A 258 -9.37 20.86 0.86
CA MET A 258 -8.27 20.11 0.30
C MET A 258 -7.90 20.58 -1.12
N LEU A 259 -6.60 20.56 -1.42
CA LEU A 259 -6.05 20.65 -2.77
C LEU A 259 -5.92 19.23 -3.33
N THR A 260 -6.36 19.02 -4.56
CA THR A 260 -6.37 17.70 -5.20
C THR A 260 -5.05 17.33 -5.87
N ALA A 261 -4.27 18.30 -6.31
CA ALA A 261 -2.98 18.07 -6.95
C ALA A 261 -1.93 19.01 -6.39
N LEU A 262 -1.04 18.46 -5.59
CA LEU A 262 0.08 19.18 -5.01
C LEU A 262 1.33 18.29 -5.09
N ALA A 263 2.45 18.86 -5.50
CA ALA A 263 3.71 18.14 -5.41
C ALA A 263 4.10 17.94 -3.93
N HIS A 264 4.63 16.77 -3.61
CA HIS A 264 4.92 16.34 -2.24
C HIS A 264 6.14 17.08 -1.70
N ASP A 265 5.91 18.13 -0.93
CA ASP A 265 6.93 18.98 -0.31
C ASP A 265 6.53 19.29 1.15
N TYR A 266 7.23 18.66 2.09
CA TYR A 266 6.99 18.84 3.53
C TYR A 266 7.28 20.26 4.00
N SER A 267 8.34 20.92 3.47
CA SER A 267 8.70 22.27 3.87
C SER A 267 7.62 23.27 3.44
N TRP A 268 7.08 23.09 2.24
CA TRP A 268 5.97 23.89 1.76
C TRP A 268 4.71 23.67 2.62
N ALA A 269 4.39 22.41 2.94
CA ALA A 269 3.23 22.06 3.74
C ALA A 269 3.30 22.69 5.14
N GLU A 270 4.44 22.61 5.81
CA GLU A 270 4.68 23.25 7.11
C GLU A 270 4.47 24.77 7.06
N GLN A 271 5.05 25.44 6.05
CA GLN A 271 4.90 26.88 5.85
C GLN A 271 3.46 27.32 5.59
N ASN A 272 2.62 26.44 5.03
CA ASN A 272 1.24 26.71 4.69
C ASN A 272 0.24 26.09 5.67
N HIS A 273 0.70 25.51 6.80
CA HIS A 273 -0.12 24.83 7.79
C HIS A 273 -1.02 23.74 7.18
N ALA A 274 -0.51 23.03 6.19
CA ALA A 274 -1.19 21.95 5.48
C ALA A 274 -0.64 20.58 5.86
N LEU A 275 -1.47 19.55 5.78
CA LEU A 275 -1.05 18.16 5.88
C LEU A 275 -1.03 17.54 4.49
N LEU A 276 -0.03 16.71 4.24
CA LEU A 276 0.08 15.95 3.00
C LEU A 276 -0.40 14.51 3.21
N THR A 277 -1.15 14.01 2.24
CA THR A 277 -1.46 12.59 2.16
C THR A 277 -0.27 11.81 1.58
N THR A 278 -0.36 10.48 1.58
CA THR A 278 0.54 9.66 0.76
C THR A 278 0.36 10.03 -0.72
N PRO A 279 1.43 10.14 -1.51
CA PRO A 279 1.30 10.44 -2.94
C PRO A 279 0.49 9.37 -3.67
N TYR A 280 -0.50 9.78 -4.43
CA TYR A 280 -1.32 8.89 -5.27
C TYR A 280 -0.82 8.81 -6.72
N LEU A 281 0.09 9.72 -7.12
CA LEU A 281 0.67 9.77 -8.45
C LEU A 281 2.16 10.15 -8.35
N ASN A 282 2.99 9.47 -9.12
CA ASN A 282 4.39 9.84 -9.32
C ASN A 282 4.55 10.50 -10.69
N SER A 283 5.16 11.68 -10.72
CA SER A 283 5.46 12.42 -11.95
C SER A 283 6.90 12.94 -11.92
N SER A 284 7.48 13.09 -13.10
CA SER A 284 8.82 13.67 -13.23
C SER A 284 8.73 15.11 -13.68
N ILE A 285 9.53 15.98 -13.05
CA ILE A 285 9.75 17.34 -13.54
C ILE A 285 10.83 17.27 -14.60
N VAL A 286 10.58 17.90 -15.74
CA VAL A 286 11.52 17.95 -16.85
C VAL A 286 11.84 19.40 -17.21
N VAL A 287 13.09 19.65 -17.52
CA VAL A 287 13.50 20.94 -18.07
C VAL A 287 13.32 20.90 -19.59
N VAL A 288 12.49 21.79 -20.11
CA VAL A 288 12.26 21.94 -21.55
C VAL A 288 13.16 23.02 -22.08
N ARG A 289 14.00 22.69 -23.06
CA ARG A 289 14.87 23.64 -23.76
C ARG A 289 14.36 23.91 -25.16
N ASN A 290 14.61 25.14 -25.64
CA ASN A 290 14.36 25.46 -27.05
C ASN A 290 15.28 24.61 -27.95
N SER A 291 14.72 24.00 -28.98
CA SER A 291 15.48 23.21 -29.97
C SER A 291 16.48 24.02 -30.79
N LYS A 292 16.31 25.35 -30.83
CA LYS A 292 17.23 26.29 -31.48
C LYS A 292 17.82 27.22 -30.40
N PRO A 293 18.89 26.81 -29.72
CA PRO A 293 19.45 27.61 -28.67
C PRO A 293 19.96 28.95 -29.27
N GLN A 294 19.50 30.06 -28.71
CA GLN A 294 20.15 31.32 -28.91
C GLN A 294 21.38 31.32 -28.00
N SER A 295 22.51 31.88 -28.49
CA SER A 295 23.71 32.01 -27.69
C SER A 295 23.47 33.07 -26.60
N HIS A 296 23.05 32.64 -25.43
CA HIS A 296 23.05 33.46 -24.24
C HIS A 296 24.29 33.12 -23.41
N GLU A 297 24.89 34.09 -22.79
CA GLU A 297 26.06 33.90 -21.91
C GLU A 297 25.69 33.15 -20.63
N ARG A 298 24.38 33.04 -20.31
CA ARG A 298 23.84 32.32 -19.15
C ARG A 298 22.53 31.61 -19.50
N ASP A 299 22.28 30.45 -18.85
CA ASP A 299 21.01 29.72 -18.96
C ASP A 299 19.97 30.39 -18.04
N ILE A 300 18.87 30.90 -18.61
CA ILE A 300 17.76 31.47 -17.86
C ILE A 300 16.69 30.38 -17.67
N VAL A 301 16.31 30.14 -16.42
CA VAL A 301 15.24 29.19 -16.04
C VAL A 301 13.94 29.96 -15.82
N ALA A 302 12.87 29.59 -16.52
CA ALA A 302 11.53 30.12 -16.30
C ALA A 302 10.73 29.15 -15.41
N LEU A 303 10.18 29.65 -14.31
CA LEU A 303 9.36 28.88 -13.38
C LEU A 303 7.96 29.52 -13.28
N PRO A 304 6.88 28.72 -13.13
CA PRO A 304 5.55 29.25 -12.84
C PRO A 304 5.53 30.01 -11.51
N ASN A 305 4.77 31.10 -11.46
CA ASN A 305 4.52 31.81 -10.20
C ASN A 305 3.86 30.87 -9.19
N SER A 306 4.33 30.92 -7.93
CA SER A 306 3.80 30.10 -6.83
C SER A 306 3.99 28.59 -7.01
N PHE A 307 4.92 28.15 -7.86
CA PHE A 307 5.23 26.74 -8.00
C PHE A 307 5.85 26.21 -6.70
N ASN A 308 5.20 25.21 -6.08
CA ASN A 308 5.58 24.77 -4.73
C ASN A 308 6.95 24.08 -4.66
N LEU A 309 7.49 23.57 -5.78
CA LEU A 309 8.83 22.97 -5.84
C LEU A 309 9.93 23.97 -6.24
N THR A 310 9.64 25.27 -6.29
CA THR A 310 10.63 26.28 -6.67
C THR A 310 11.92 26.15 -5.87
N ASN A 311 11.84 26.07 -4.55
CA ASN A 311 13.02 25.95 -3.70
C ASN A 311 13.80 24.66 -3.97
N SER A 312 13.09 23.53 -4.14
CA SER A 312 13.73 22.24 -4.45
C SER A 312 14.48 22.25 -5.79
N ILE A 313 14.02 23.05 -6.76
CA ILE A 313 14.72 23.23 -8.03
C ILE A 313 15.91 24.17 -7.87
N LEU A 314 15.74 25.29 -7.16
CA LEU A 314 16.78 26.28 -6.96
C LEU A 314 17.93 25.78 -6.10
N ASP A 315 17.64 24.92 -5.12
CA ASP A 315 18.63 24.34 -4.22
C ASP A 315 19.36 23.12 -4.83
N ASN A 316 18.96 22.67 -6.04
CA ASN A 316 19.60 21.54 -6.69
C ASN A 316 20.94 21.97 -7.32
N PRO A 317 22.09 21.41 -6.86
CA PRO A 317 23.42 21.79 -7.34
C PRO A 317 23.71 21.43 -8.81
N GLU A 318 22.83 20.66 -9.44
CA GLU A 318 22.93 20.34 -10.87
C GLU A 318 22.47 21.51 -11.77
N TYR A 319 21.77 22.49 -11.20
CA TYR A 319 21.27 23.67 -11.93
C TYR A 319 21.98 24.92 -11.42
N ASP A 320 22.66 25.62 -12.33
CA ASP A 320 23.15 26.97 -12.07
C ASP A 320 21.98 27.96 -12.21
N THR A 321 21.40 28.34 -11.07
CA THR A 321 20.13 29.07 -10.98
C THR A 321 20.33 30.59 -10.76
N GLU A 322 21.44 31.16 -11.20
CA GLU A 322 21.70 32.61 -11.02
C GLU A 322 20.67 33.51 -11.70
N ASP A 323 19.96 33.03 -12.75
CA ASP A 323 18.96 33.81 -13.48
C ASP A 323 17.64 33.05 -13.57
N VAL A 324 16.70 33.31 -12.65
CA VAL A 324 15.35 32.76 -12.66
C VAL A 324 14.32 33.82 -13.02
N VAL A 325 13.41 33.48 -13.92
CA VAL A 325 12.29 34.35 -14.32
C VAL A 325 10.99 33.62 -13.96
N TYR A 326 10.10 34.32 -13.28
CA TYR A 326 8.77 33.80 -12.93
C TYR A 326 7.73 34.30 -13.93
N TYR A 327 6.76 33.45 -14.31
CA TYR A 327 5.68 33.74 -15.23
C TYR A 327 4.31 33.29 -14.69
#